data_d29411b98c04d4e515860fa8eacd9ef9
#
_entry.id   d29411b98c04d4e515860fa8eacd9ef9
#
_cell.length_a   1.000
_cell.length_b   1.000
_cell.length_c   1.000
_cell.angle_alpha   90.00
_cell.angle_beta   90.00
_cell.angle_gamma   90.00
#
_symmetry.space_group_name_H-M   'P 1'
#
loop_
_entity.id
_entity.type
_entity.pdbx_description
1 polymer ?
#
loop_
_entity_poly.entity_id
_entity_poly.type
_entity_poly.pdbx_seq_one_letter_code
_entity_poly.pdbx_strand_id
1 'polypeptide(L)'
;MQFSPLRVFALALTVTFGFNGCATTTKIVNQWVNPDYGSPRFRRIMVVGVSKQPGIRRTFEDEFVAKLKAAGVDAVPSYLYIPEDGQVEEARLQEAVKRASADGIIITRLVRVERKTEVSPGFYQPAPAVTFGYYGGYSAAWLGYYEPPRIYQYDVYISETNLYDVTRNQLVWAGTVETSAPGDINKEIARYVDTVIDALKSKNLLAAG
;
A
#
# COMPACT_ATOMS: atom_id res chain seq x y z
N MET A 1 -10.79 54.82 -42.37
CA MET A 1 -10.41 54.80 -40.94
C MET A 1 -10.98 53.54 -40.33
N GLN A 2 -10.16 52.54 -40.23
CA GLN A 2 -10.54 51.23 -39.64
C GLN A 2 -9.88 51.10 -38.26
N PHE A 3 -10.70 51.00 -37.23
CA PHE A 3 -10.25 50.73 -35.88
C PHE A 3 -10.20 49.16 -35.65
N SER A 4 -9.01 48.66 -35.37
CA SER A 4 -8.77 47.26 -35.00
C SER A 4 -9.00 47.06 -33.49
N PRO A 5 -9.76 46.03 -33.04
CA PRO A 5 -9.91 45.77 -31.60
C PRO A 5 -8.73 44.92 -31.07
N LEU A 6 -8.05 45.49 -30.10
CA LEU A 6 -6.98 44.88 -29.30
C LEU A 6 -7.54 43.71 -28.49
N ARG A 7 -7.13 42.48 -28.78
CA ARG A 7 -7.47 41.28 -27.98
C ARG A 7 -6.55 41.22 -26.79
N VAL A 8 -7.09 41.45 -25.60
CA VAL A 8 -6.42 41.23 -24.32
C VAL A 8 -6.50 39.76 -24.01
N PHE A 9 -5.37 39.07 -24.08
CA PHE A 9 -5.22 37.68 -23.59
C PHE A 9 -4.96 37.72 -22.08
N ALA A 10 -5.98 37.39 -21.27
CA ALA A 10 -5.84 37.21 -19.84
C ALA A 10 -5.22 35.80 -19.59
N LEU A 11 -3.95 35.78 -19.21
CA LEU A 11 -3.23 34.56 -18.78
C LEU A 11 -3.64 34.25 -17.35
N ALA A 12 -4.54 33.29 -17.15
CA ALA A 12 -4.91 32.80 -15.83
C ALA A 12 -3.80 31.87 -15.29
N LEU A 13 -3.00 32.39 -14.37
CA LEU A 13 -1.96 31.62 -13.64
C LEU A 13 -2.66 30.80 -12.57
N THR A 14 -2.93 29.52 -12.85
CA THR A 14 -3.42 28.54 -11.85
C THR A 14 -2.27 28.08 -10.96
N VAL A 15 -2.19 28.63 -9.75
CA VAL A 15 -1.28 28.17 -8.69
C VAL A 15 -1.87 26.88 -8.11
N THR A 16 -1.33 25.73 -8.50
CA THR A 16 -1.62 24.44 -7.86
C THR A 16 -0.87 24.37 -6.54
N PHE A 17 -1.59 24.58 -5.43
CA PHE A 17 -1.09 24.25 -4.09
C PHE A 17 -0.95 22.74 -3.97
N GLY A 18 0.27 22.22 -4.07
CA GLY A 18 0.59 20.85 -3.73
C GLY A 18 0.46 20.63 -2.22
N PHE A 19 -0.60 19.97 -1.77
CA PHE A 19 -0.69 19.43 -0.42
C PHE A 19 0.33 18.30 -0.29
N ASN A 20 1.50 18.58 0.29
CA ASN A 20 2.38 17.54 0.81
C ASN A 20 1.77 17.00 2.13
N GLY A 21 0.74 16.18 2.03
CA GLY A 21 0.32 15.31 3.14
C GLY A 21 1.38 14.21 3.31
N CYS A 22 1.67 13.80 4.54
CA CYS A 22 2.44 12.58 4.80
C CYS A 22 1.74 11.43 4.08
N ALA A 23 2.24 11.06 2.90
CA ALA A 23 1.65 9.99 2.12
C ALA A 23 2.02 8.68 2.79
N THR A 24 1.01 7.92 3.20
CA THR A 24 1.18 6.52 3.57
C THR A 24 1.88 5.81 2.42
N THR A 25 2.98 5.12 2.71
CA THR A 25 3.72 4.38 1.70
C THR A 25 3.56 2.89 1.94
N THR A 26 3.14 2.18 0.89
CA THR A 26 3.10 0.71 0.86
C THR A 26 4.02 0.25 -0.25
N LYS A 27 5.00 -0.60 0.09
CA LYS A 27 6.02 -1.07 -0.86
C LYS A 27 6.45 -2.50 -0.55
N ILE A 28 6.84 -3.25 -1.58
CA ILE A 28 7.53 -4.52 -1.41
C ILE A 28 8.98 -4.23 -1.06
N VAL A 29 9.42 -4.77 0.09
CA VAL A 29 10.81 -4.62 0.57
C VAL A 29 11.66 -5.84 0.26
N ASN A 30 11.02 -7.00 0.10
CA ASN A 30 11.66 -8.24 -0.33
C ASN A 30 10.67 -9.11 -1.09
N GLN A 31 11.17 -9.84 -2.09
CA GLN A 31 10.37 -10.84 -2.80
C GLN A 31 11.24 -11.97 -3.33
N TRP A 32 10.65 -13.15 -3.39
CA TRP A 32 11.25 -14.34 -3.95
C TRP A 32 10.28 -15.01 -4.92
N VAL A 33 10.81 -15.51 -6.01
CA VAL A 33 10.07 -16.31 -7.02
C VAL A 33 10.77 -17.65 -7.12
N ASN A 34 10.02 -18.72 -7.17
CA ASN A 34 10.59 -20.05 -7.36
C ASN A 34 11.21 -20.14 -8.76
N PRO A 35 12.54 -20.32 -8.88
CA PRO A 35 13.22 -20.33 -10.17
C PRO A 35 12.87 -21.55 -11.02
N ASP A 36 12.48 -22.66 -10.36
CA ASP A 36 12.13 -23.91 -11.02
C ASP A 36 10.65 -23.99 -11.42
N TYR A 37 9.92 -22.92 -11.16
CA TYR A 37 8.49 -22.86 -11.42
C TYR A 37 8.23 -22.09 -12.71
N GLY A 38 7.83 -22.79 -13.78
CA GLY A 38 7.38 -22.14 -15.01
C GLY A 38 6.15 -21.28 -14.77
N SER A 39 5.79 -20.41 -15.71
CA SER A 39 4.66 -19.47 -15.56
C SER A 39 3.37 -20.20 -15.17
N PRO A 40 2.90 -20.07 -13.92
CA PRO A 40 1.69 -20.72 -13.48
C PRO A 40 0.48 -20.02 -14.13
N ARG A 41 -0.51 -20.82 -14.52
CA ARG A 41 -1.82 -20.31 -14.89
C ARG A 41 -2.82 -20.87 -13.90
N PHE A 42 -2.99 -20.17 -12.81
CA PHE A 42 -4.02 -20.53 -11.84
C PHE A 42 -5.42 -20.28 -12.46
N ARG A 43 -6.27 -21.28 -12.35
CA ARG A 43 -7.69 -21.14 -12.76
C ARG A 43 -8.51 -20.50 -11.65
N ARG A 44 -8.20 -20.85 -10.39
CA ARG A 44 -8.90 -20.31 -9.24
C ARG A 44 -7.95 -20.22 -8.04
N ILE A 45 -7.88 -19.04 -7.45
CA ILE A 45 -7.06 -18.78 -6.26
C ILE A 45 -7.95 -18.62 -5.03
N MET A 46 -7.66 -19.38 -3.96
CA MET A 46 -8.23 -19.13 -2.65
C MET A 46 -7.37 -18.08 -1.92
N VAL A 47 -8.02 -17.04 -1.36
CA VAL A 47 -7.35 -16.01 -0.56
C VAL A 47 -7.58 -16.26 0.93
N VAL A 48 -6.49 -16.30 1.70
CA VAL A 48 -6.49 -16.52 3.15
C VAL A 48 -5.83 -15.33 3.85
N GLY A 49 -6.60 -14.57 4.59
CA GLY A 49 -6.13 -13.52 5.48
C GLY A 49 -5.99 -14.05 6.91
N VAL A 50 -4.76 -14.10 7.44
CA VAL A 50 -4.51 -14.54 8.82
C VAL A 50 -4.74 -13.36 9.77
N SER A 51 -5.91 -13.31 10.39
CA SER A 51 -6.29 -12.29 11.38
C SER A 51 -7.19 -12.90 12.46
N LYS A 52 -6.98 -12.45 13.72
CA LYS A 52 -7.88 -12.78 14.83
C LYS A 52 -9.13 -11.87 14.88
N GLN A 53 -9.22 -10.91 13.97
CA GLN A 53 -10.35 -9.99 13.86
C GLN A 53 -11.19 -10.37 12.63
N PRO A 54 -12.39 -10.97 12.81
CA PRO A 54 -13.19 -11.49 11.69
C PRO A 54 -13.53 -10.43 10.64
N GLY A 55 -13.82 -9.21 11.07
CA GLY A 55 -14.15 -8.10 10.18
C GLY A 55 -12.98 -7.73 9.27
N ILE A 56 -11.77 -7.61 9.82
CA ILE A 56 -10.55 -7.30 9.05
C ILE A 56 -10.23 -8.43 8.08
N ARG A 57 -10.33 -9.70 8.53
CA ARG A 57 -10.12 -10.86 7.67
C ARG A 57 -11.02 -10.82 6.45
N ARG A 58 -12.34 -10.64 6.66
CA ARG A 58 -13.31 -10.60 5.56
C ARG A 58 -13.07 -9.45 4.61
N THR A 59 -12.89 -8.23 5.14
CA THR A 59 -12.59 -7.06 4.30
C THR A 59 -11.33 -7.28 3.45
N PHE A 60 -10.28 -7.85 4.04
CA PHE A 60 -9.03 -8.14 3.34
C PHE A 60 -9.23 -9.19 2.22
N GLU A 61 -9.87 -10.32 2.56
CA GLU A 61 -10.09 -11.40 1.60
C GLU A 61 -11.02 -10.95 0.46
N ASP A 62 -12.07 -10.19 0.76
CA ASP A 62 -13.01 -9.65 -0.24
C ASP A 62 -12.33 -8.67 -1.21
N GLU A 63 -11.52 -7.73 -0.68
CA GLU A 63 -10.78 -6.77 -1.51
C GLU A 63 -9.78 -7.50 -2.42
N PHE A 64 -9.05 -8.48 -1.86
CA PHE A 64 -8.09 -9.26 -2.64
C PHE A 64 -8.77 -10.06 -3.76
N VAL A 65 -9.89 -10.70 -3.45
CA VAL A 65 -10.71 -11.44 -4.43
C VAL A 65 -11.24 -10.51 -5.53
N ALA A 66 -11.75 -9.33 -5.16
CA ALA A 66 -12.25 -8.36 -6.13
C ALA A 66 -11.13 -7.91 -7.10
N LYS A 67 -9.94 -7.63 -6.59
CA LYS A 67 -8.78 -7.21 -7.39
C LYS A 67 -8.22 -8.33 -8.28
N LEU A 68 -8.15 -9.59 -7.78
CA LEU A 68 -7.77 -10.74 -8.59
C LEU A 68 -8.75 -10.96 -9.76
N LYS A 69 -10.06 -10.87 -9.49
CA LYS A 69 -11.09 -10.97 -10.55
C LYS A 69 -10.97 -9.84 -11.57
N ALA A 70 -10.72 -8.62 -11.13
CA ALA A 70 -10.45 -7.50 -12.02
C ALA A 70 -9.17 -7.69 -12.86
N ALA A 71 -8.21 -8.49 -12.36
CA ALA A 71 -7.01 -8.89 -13.08
C ALA A 71 -7.21 -10.13 -13.98
N GLY A 72 -8.45 -10.65 -14.14
CA GLY A 72 -8.77 -11.79 -14.99
C GLY A 72 -8.56 -13.16 -14.34
N VAL A 73 -8.30 -13.22 -13.02
CA VAL A 73 -8.10 -14.48 -12.29
C VAL A 73 -9.32 -14.76 -11.41
N ASP A 74 -9.94 -15.95 -11.56
CA ASP A 74 -11.00 -16.34 -10.63
C ASP A 74 -10.45 -16.52 -9.22
N ALA A 75 -11.17 -16.02 -8.23
CA ALA A 75 -10.73 -16.07 -6.84
C ALA A 75 -11.90 -16.19 -5.88
N VAL A 76 -11.65 -16.80 -4.73
CA VAL A 76 -12.63 -16.98 -3.66
C VAL A 76 -12.02 -16.67 -2.29
N PRO A 77 -12.79 -16.07 -1.36
CA PRO A 77 -12.32 -15.82 -0.01
C PRO A 77 -12.39 -17.10 0.82
N SER A 78 -11.41 -17.31 1.68
CA SER A 78 -11.31 -18.52 2.49
C SER A 78 -12.40 -18.66 3.54
N TYR A 79 -12.91 -17.55 4.07
CA TYR A 79 -13.94 -17.57 5.13
C TYR A 79 -15.25 -18.23 4.72
N LEU A 80 -15.53 -18.37 3.41
CA LEU A 80 -16.70 -19.13 2.91
C LEU A 80 -16.53 -20.66 3.09
N TYR A 81 -15.31 -21.14 3.22
CA TYR A 81 -14.96 -22.55 3.32
C TYR A 81 -14.39 -22.91 4.70
N ILE A 82 -13.78 -21.94 5.37
CA ILE A 82 -13.21 -22.00 6.69
C ILE A 82 -13.81 -20.86 7.52
N PRO A 83 -15.01 -21.04 8.10
CA PRO A 83 -15.67 -19.98 8.85
C PRO A 83 -15.01 -19.66 10.20
N GLU A 84 -14.17 -20.56 10.69
CA GLU A 84 -13.46 -20.42 11.94
C GLU A 84 -12.42 -19.28 11.87
N ASP A 85 -12.40 -18.41 12.87
CA ASP A 85 -11.46 -17.31 12.98
C ASP A 85 -10.19 -17.73 13.76
N GLY A 86 -9.44 -18.68 13.20
CA GLY A 86 -8.25 -19.22 13.82
C GLY A 86 -7.52 -20.25 12.96
N GLN A 87 -6.49 -20.83 13.55
CA GLN A 87 -5.76 -21.91 12.89
C GLN A 87 -6.65 -23.16 12.82
N VAL A 88 -6.72 -23.75 11.64
CA VAL A 88 -7.38 -25.04 11.40
C VAL A 88 -6.34 -26.14 11.18
N GLU A 89 -6.74 -27.38 11.38
CA GLU A 89 -5.90 -28.54 11.06
C GLU A 89 -5.68 -28.67 9.55
N GLU A 90 -4.57 -29.29 9.17
CA GLU A 90 -4.17 -29.47 7.77
C GLU A 90 -5.26 -30.13 6.93
N ALA A 91 -5.87 -31.21 7.42
CA ALA A 91 -6.94 -31.92 6.72
C ALA A 91 -8.14 -31.01 6.43
N ARG A 92 -8.47 -30.10 7.36
CA ARG A 92 -9.57 -29.14 7.20
C ARG A 92 -9.24 -28.10 6.14
N LEU A 93 -8.00 -27.61 6.12
CA LEU A 93 -7.55 -26.67 5.07
C LEU A 93 -7.57 -27.35 3.70
N GLN A 94 -7.05 -28.57 3.59
CA GLN A 94 -7.05 -29.34 2.34
C GLN A 94 -8.48 -29.59 1.81
N GLU A 95 -9.41 -29.96 2.70
CA GLU A 95 -10.83 -30.12 2.36
C GLU A 95 -11.44 -28.81 1.84
N ALA A 96 -11.16 -27.69 2.52
CA ALA A 96 -11.68 -26.38 2.12
C ALA A 96 -11.15 -25.96 0.73
N VAL A 97 -9.87 -26.13 0.47
CA VAL A 97 -9.23 -25.87 -0.83
C VAL A 97 -9.86 -26.74 -1.94
N LYS A 98 -10.07 -28.03 -1.65
CA LYS A 98 -10.73 -28.97 -2.58
C LYS A 98 -12.17 -28.55 -2.88
N ARG A 99 -12.96 -28.20 -1.85
CA ARG A 99 -14.33 -27.72 -2.01
C ARG A 99 -14.42 -26.43 -2.80
N ALA A 100 -13.43 -25.55 -2.64
CA ALA A 100 -13.31 -24.32 -3.42
C ALA A 100 -12.88 -24.56 -4.86
N SER A 101 -12.41 -25.78 -5.19
CA SER A 101 -11.78 -26.12 -6.48
C SER A 101 -10.63 -25.17 -6.83
N ALA A 102 -9.88 -24.75 -5.81
CA ALA A 102 -8.74 -23.84 -5.98
C ALA A 102 -7.48 -24.63 -6.35
N ASP A 103 -6.75 -24.14 -7.35
CA ASP A 103 -5.44 -24.66 -7.77
C ASP A 103 -4.29 -23.78 -7.30
N GLY A 104 -4.59 -22.57 -6.80
CA GLY A 104 -3.68 -21.67 -6.12
C GLY A 104 -4.21 -21.24 -4.76
N ILE A 105 -3.32 -20.94 -3.82
CA ILE A 105 -3.68 -20.34 -2.53
C ILE A 105 -2.73 -19.20 -2.20
N ILE A 106 -3.31 -18.04 -1.88
CA ILE A 106 -2.59 -16.88 -1.35
C ILE A 106 -2.82 -16.83 0.17
N ILE A 107 -1.74 -16.78 0.93
CA ILE A 107 -1.78 -16.65 2.38
C ILE A 107 -1.07 -15.36 2.78
N THR A 108 -1.77 -14.46 3.47
CA THR A 108 -1.22 -13.20 3.97
C THR A 108 -1.31 -13.13 5.47
N ARG A 109 -0.22 -12.70 6.11
CA ARG A 109 -0.14 -12.47 7.56
C ARG A 109 0.57 -11.17 7.89
N LEU A 110 0.17 -10.53 8.98
CA LEU A 110 0.98 -9.51 9.64
C LEU A 110 2.10 -10.21 10.42
N VAL A 111 3.35 -9.85 10.13
CA VAL A 111 4.54 -10.43 10.79
C VAL A 111 4.85 -9.70 12.08
N ARG A 112 4.91 -8.35 11.99
CA ARG A 112 5.21 -7.47 13.13
C ARG A 112 4.80 -6.02 12.85
N VAL A 113 4.73 -5.24 13.93
CA VAL A 113 4.58 -3.79 13.88
C VAL A 113 5.80 -3.18 14.54
N GLU A 114 6.46 -2.26 13.84
CA GLU A 114 7.62 -1.51 14.32
C GLU A 114 7.22 -0.06 14.53
N ARG A 115 7.59 0.53 15.68
CA ARG A 115 7.45 1.97 15.90
C ARG A 115 8.72 2.67 15.50
N LYS A 116 8.63 3.56 14.51
CA LYS A 116 9.74 4.41 14.07
C LYS A 116 9.59 5.81 14.64
N THR A 117 10.74 6.39 14.98
CA THR A 117 10.85 7.78 15.41
C THR A 117 11.70 8.52 14.39
N GLU A 118 11.15 9.58 13.84
CA GLU A 118 11.84 10.46 12.91
C GLU A 118 11.96 11.86 13.51
N VAL A 119 13.15 12.43 13.42
CA VAL A 119 13.43 13.78 13.89
C VAL A 119 13.56 14.68 12.67
N SER A 120 12.59 15.57 12.47
CA SER A 120 12.75 16.68 11.52
C SER A 120 13.63 17.73 12.17
N PRO A 121 14.82 18.03 11.60
CA PRO A 121 15.67 19.07 12.16
C PRO A 121 14.95 20.42 12.11
N GLY A 122 15.10 21.18 13.16
CA GLY A 122 14.60 22.55 13.19
C GLY A 122 15.29 23.40 12.12
N PHE A 123 14.62 24.44 11.69
CA PHE A 123 15.16 25.38 10.72
C PHE A 123 15.37 26.75 11.36
N TYR A 124 16.56 27.31 11.19
CA TYR A 124 16.88 28.68 11.57
C TYR A 124 17.33 29.46 10.36
N GLN A 125 16.55 30.49 10.01
CA GLN A 125 16.95 31.45 9.00
C GLN A 125 17.37 32.74 9.69
N PRO A 126 18.66 33.14 9.60
CA PRO A 126 19.09 34.39 10.21
C PRO A 126 18.48 35.59 9.49
N ALA A 127 17.98 36.55 10.27
CA ALA A 127 17.52 37.80 9.71
C ALA A 127 18.73 38.68 9.30
N PRO A 128 18.57 39.59 8.33
CA PRO A 128 19.61 40.58 8.02
C PRO A 128 20.01 41.41 9.26
N ALA A 129 21.29 41.56 9.47
CA ALA A 129 21.80 42.20 10.68
C ALA A 129 21.48 43.72 10.80
N VAL A 130 21.09 44.35 9.68
CA VAL A 130 20.83 45.81 9.63
C VAL A 130 19.49 46.04 8.90
N THR A 131 18.57 46.66 9.60
CA THR A 131 17.27 47.07 9.05
C THR A 131 17.01 48.54 9.33
N PHE A 132 16.64 49.30 8.32
CA PHE A 132 16.28 50.71 8.46
C PHE A 132 14.77 50.89 8.55
N GLY A 133 14.35 51.51 9.65
CA GLY A 133 12.93 51.81 9.91
C GLY A 133 12.13 50.63 10.51
N TYR A 134 10.96 50.93 11.05
CA TYR A 134 10.11 49.97 11.78
C TYR A 134 9.58 48.84 10.86
N TYR A 135 9.30 49.14 9.60
CA TYR A 135 8.82 48.12 8.66
C TYR A 135 9.93 47.14 8.24
N GLY A 136 11.18 47.61 8.09
CA GLY A 136 12.32 46.75 7.87
C GLY A 136 12.58 45.86 9.05
N GLY A 137 12.48 46.37 10.27
CA GLY A 137 12.56 45.57 11.50
C GLY A 137 11.46 44.52 11.63
N TYR A 138 10.23 44.87 11.28
CA TYR A 138 9.10 43.92 11.24
C TYR A 138 9.34 42.80 10.23
N SER A 139 9.74 43.12 9.00
CA SER A 139 10.03 42.12 7.96
C SER A 139 11.21 41.21 8.35
N ALA A 140 12.27 41.78 8.96
CA ALA A 140 13.41 41.00 9.42
C ALA A 140 13.03 40.04 10.56
N ALA A 141 12.14 40.46 11.47
CA ALA A 141 11.63 39.59 12.55
C ALA A 141 10.91 38.36 12.01
N TRP A 142 10.16 38.46 10.93
CA TRP A 142 9.53 37.33 10.26
C TRP A 142 10.53 36.47 9.49
N LEU A 143 11.59 37.02 8.91
CA LEU A 143 12.65 36.28 8.23
C LEU A 143 13.54 35.52 9.22
N GLY A 144 13.73 36.04 10.44
CA GLY A 144 14.49 35.40 11.52
C GLY A 144 13.68 34.36 12.30
N TYR A 145 12.75 33.65 11.65
CA TYR A 145 11.90 32.67 12.30
C TYR A 145 12.69 31.40 12.67
N TYR A 146 12.54 30.98 13.92
CA TYR A 146 13.05 29.71 14.41
C TYR A 146 11.94 28.66 14.46
N GLU A 147 12.11 27.59 13.69
CA GLU A 147 11.26 26.42 13.76
C GLU A 147 11.98 25.34 14.59
N PRO A 148 11.40 24.94 15.76
CA PRO A 148 12.04 23.92 16.59
C PRO A 148 12.04 22.55 15.91
N PRO A 149 13.00 21.67 16.25
CA PRO A 149 12.97 20.29 15.81
C PRO A 149 11.65 19.62 16.20
N ARG A 150 11.09 18.82 15.30
CA ARG A 150 9.88 18.05 15.56
C ARG A 150 10.20 16.56 15.56
N ILE A 151 9.65 15.85 16.53
CA ILE A 151 9.75 14.40 16.62
C ILE A 151 8.43 13.82 16.16
N TYR A 152 8.49 12.97 15.14
CA TYR A 152 7.36 12.22 14.62
C TYR A 152 7.53 10.75 14.99
N GLN A 153 6.47 10.16 15.52
CA GLN A 153 6.41 8.72 15.74
C GLN A 153 5.30 8.14 14.86
N TYR A 154 5.62 7.05 14.15
CA TYR A 154 4.65 6.35 13.34
C TYR A 154 4.91 4.84 13.35
N ASP A 155 3.85 4.09 13.17
CA ASP A 155 3.93 2.63 13.12
C ASP A 155 4.19 2.17 11.68
N VAL A 156 5.00 1.12 11.55
CA VAL A 156 5.33 0.44 10.29
C VAL A 156 4.88 -1.00 10.42
N TYR A 157 3.97 -1.40 9.54
CA TYR A 157 3.40 -2.74 9.49
C TYR A 157 4.19 -3.58 8.48
N ILE A 158 4.78 -4.67 8.95
CA ILE A 158 5.49 -5.63 8.11
C ILE A 158 4.59 -6.83 7.92
N SER A 159 4.17 -7.06 6.70
CA SER A 159 3.30 -8.17 6.32
C SER A 159 3.98 -9.06 5.28
N GLU A 160 3.60 -10.32 5.25
CA GLU A 160 4.09 -11.32 4.30
C GLU A 160 2.92 -11.93 3.54
N THR A 161 3.07 -12.04 2.23
CA THR A 161 2.14 -12.75 1.35
C THR A 161 2.87 -13.83 0.59
N ASN A 162 2.32 -15.04 0.62
CA ASN A 162 2.86 -16.21 -0.04
C ASN A 162 1.82 -16.79 -1.01
N LEU A 163 2.24 -17.09 -2.24
CA LEU A 163 1.45 -17.79 -3.24
C LEU A 163 1.95 -19.21 -3.40
N TYR A 164 1.07 -20.18 -3.25
CA TYR A 164 1.36 -21.60 -3.40
C TYR A 164 0.57 -22.20 -4.57
N ASP A 165 1.18 -23.14 -5.27
CA ASP A 165 0.50 -24.11 -6.14
C ASP A 165 -0.01 -25.26 -5.29
N VAL A 166 -1.32 -25.43 -5.24
CA VAL A 166 -1.99 -26.48 -4.48
C VAL A 166 -1.70 -27.87 -5.07
N THR A 167 -1.67 -27.97 -6.40
CA THR A 167 -1.50 -29.27 -7.10
C THR A 167 -0.11 -29.85 -6.85
N ARG A 168 0.91 -28.98 -6.81
CA ARG A 168 2.31 -29.37 -6.60
C ARG A 168 2.74 -29.25 -5.14
N ASN A 169 1.90 -28.67 -4.29
CA ASN A 169 2.21 -28.31 -2.90
C ASN A 169 3.54 -27.52 -2.79
N GLN A 170 3.70 -26.50 -3.63
CA GLN A 170 4.94 -25.74 -3.74
C GLN A 170 4.71 -24.25 -3.57
N LEU A 171 5.63 -23.59 -2.87
CA LEU A 171 5.71 -22.13 -2.84
C LEU A 171 6.16 -21.63 -4.21
N VAL A 172 5.39 -20.71 -4.76
CA VAL A 172 5.61 -20.08 -6.08
C VAL A 172 6.22 -18.70 -5.94
N TRP A 173 5.70 -17.94 -5.00
CA TRP A 173 6.13 -16.58 -4.72
C TRP A 173 5.95 -16.23 -3.25
N ALA A 174 6.90 -15.47 -2.73
CA ALA A 174 6.82 -14.87 -1.41
C ALA A 174 7.18 -13.39 -1.49
N GLY A 175 6.41 -12.55 -0.82
CA GLY A 175 6.66 -11.11 -0.77
C GLY A 175 6.49 -10.55 0.62
N THR A 176 7.45 -9.73 1.05
CA THR A 176 7.38 -8.93 2.28
C THR A 176 7.00 -7.50 1.92
N VAL A 177 5.95 -7.00 2.51
CA VAL A 177 5.40 -5.66 2.27
C VAL A 177 5.52 -4.81 3.53
N GLU A 178 6.02 -3.60 3.37
CA GLU A 178 6.08 -2.57 4.41
C GLU A 178 5.01 -1.52 4.14
N THR A 179 4.15 -1.25 5.14
CA THR A 179 3.17 -0.15 5.12
C THR A 179 3.48 0.81 6.25
N SER A 180 3.86 2.05 5.91
CA SER A 180 4.26 3.08 6.86
C SER A 180 3.13 4.06 7.13
N ALA A 181 2.97 4.46 8.40
CA ALA A 181 2.01 5.44 8.86
C ALA A 181 0.57 5.18 8.37
N PRO A 182 0.02 3.97 8.58
CA PRO A 182 -1.31 3.64 8.12
C PRO A 182 -2.37 4.53 8.78
N GLY A 183 -3.32 4.98 7.98
CA GLY A 183 -4.46 5.78 8.42
C GLY A 183 -5.75 4.97 8.43
N ASP A 184 -6.56 5.11 7.39
CA ASP A 184 -7.81 4.36 7.21
C ASP A 184 -7.51 2.92 6.80
N ILE A 185 -7.92 1.94 7.62
CA ILE A 185 -7.63 0.53 7.42
C ILE A 185 -8.12 -0.01 6.07
N ASN A 186 -9.27 0.45 5.58
CA ASN A 186 -9.81 -0.02 4.30
C ASN A 186 -8.97 0.48 3.12
N LYS A 187 -8.52 1.73 3.18
CA LYS A 187 -7.62 2.28 2.17
C LYS A 187 -6.26 1.59 2.17
N GLU A 188 -5.76 1.23 3.36
CA GLU A 188 -4.48 0.54 3.47
C GLU A 188 -4.57 -0.91 2.96
N ILE A 189 -5.68 -1.61 3.24
CA ILE A 189 -5.95 -2.92 2.66
C ILE A 189 -5.95 -2.84 1.13
N ALA A 190 -6.66 -1.87 0.55
CA ALA A 190 -6.72 -1.70 -0.90
C ALA A 190 -5.33 -1.43 -1.51
N ARG A 191 -4.53 -0.54 -0.92
CA ARG A 191 -3.16 -0.25 -1.38
C ARG A 191 -2.24 -1.47 -1.26
N TYR A 192 -2.35 -2.20 -0.15
CA TYR A 192 -1.60 -3.42 0.07
C TYR A 192 -1.90 -4.44 -1.04
N VAL A 193 -3.17 -4.70 -1.29
CA VAL A 193 -3.63 -5.65 -2.30
C VAL A 193 -3.18 -5.23 -3.70
N ASP A 194 -3.33 -3.95 -4.06
CA ASP A 194 -2.83 -3.42 -5.34
C ASP A 194 -1.32 -3.66 -5.49
N THR A 195 -0.54 -3.35 -4.44
CA THR A 195 0.92 -3.54 -4.44
C THR A 195 1.31 -5.01 -4.67
N VAL A 196 0.63 -5.95 -4.02
CA VAL A 196 0.89 -7.38 -4.19
C VAL A 196 0.47 -7.86 -5.58
N ILE A 197 -0.70 -7.48 -6.07
CA ILE A 197 -1.19 -7.87 -7.41
C ILE A 197 -0.27 -7.34 -8.50
N ASP A 198 0.20 -6.10 -8.40
CA ASP A 198 1.14 -5.53 -9.36
C ASP A 198 2.49 -6.28 -9.35
N ALA A 199 2.95 -6.69 -8.17
CA ALA A 199 4.14 -7.53 -8.07
C ALA A 199 3.95 -8.90 -8.73
N LEU A 200 2.83 -9.58 -8.49
CA LEU A 200 2.52 -10.86 -9.10
C LEU A 200 2.39 -10.74 -10.63
N LYS A 201 1.75 -9.68 -11.13
CA LYS A 201 1.69 -9.38 -12.57
C LYS A 201 3.06 -9.14 -13.17
N SER A 202 3.92 -8.36 -12.51
CA SER A 202 5.27 -8.05 -12.98
C SER A 202 6.17 -9.29 -13.13
N LYS A 203 5.82 -10.37 -12.41
CA LYS A 203 6.49 -11.67 -12.47
C LYS A 203 5.79 -12.68 -13.38
N ASN A 204 4.74 -12.27 -14.11
CA ASN A 204 3.91 -13.14 -14.94
C ASN A 204 3.28 -14.33 -14.18
N LEU A 205 2.99 -14.12 -12.89
CA LEU A 205 2.39 -15.13 -12.01
C LEU A 205 0.86 -15.10 -12.01
N LEU A 206 0.26 -14.04 -12.56
CA LEU A 206 -1.16 -13.96 -12.87
C LEU A 206 -1.33 -13.95 -14.38
N ALA A 207 -2.32 -14.70 -14.89
CA ALA A 207 -2.62 -14.68 -16.32
C ALA A 207 -2.98 -13.25 -16.74
N ALA A 208 -2.35 -12.77 -17.83
CA ALA A 208 -2.86 -11.59 -18.52
C ALA A 208 -4.20 -11.99 -19.15
N GLY A 209 -5.29 -11.32 -18.72
CA GLY A 209 -6.59 -11.46 -19.35
C GLY A 209 -6.60 -10.98 -20.80
#